data_db981fbb317ed641c2db1ed408430c97
#
_entry.id   db981fbb317ed641c2db1ed408430c97
#
_cell.length_a   1.000
_cell.length_b   1.000
_cell.length_c   1.000
_cell.angle_alpha   90.00
_cell.angle_beta   90.00
_cell.angle_gamma   90.00
#
_symmetry.space_group_name_H-M   'P 1'
#
loop_
_entity.id
_entity.type
_entity.pdbx_description
1 polymer ?
#
loop_
_entity_poly.entity_id
_entity_poly.type
_entity_poly.pdbx_seq_one_letter_code
_entity_poly.pdbx_strand_id
1 'polypeptide(L)'
;MKRFFIVLLVCSLCSGFCLPVFAEEETNDRLLTLVNPWNTIPEDWTVELINIGNGHKVDKTCYDDLMAMLEACRADGLSPQVRSSYRTQKTQEQLYANKVRQWKSYGLEEEAARKKAATIVAIPGTSEHQLGWAVDIVDESYQVLNERQAETPAQQWLMAHSWEYGFLLRYPTDKSEVTGIIYEPWHYRYVGRDNAKKIFASGLCLEEYLEREAQRSDIKTIVQTALDRVPVNTVRRIFRLLTRGDTLFESIAGQLMDVTKP
;
A
#
# COMPACT_ATOMS: atom_id res chain seq x y z
N MET A 1 -9.91 59.73 6.18
CA MET A 1 -9.56 58.83 7.29
C MET A 1 -10.47 57.59 7.34
N LYS A 2 -10.75 56.90 6.24
CA LYS A 2 -11.57 55.67 6.20
C LYS A 2 -10.98 54.52 5.33
N ARG A 3 -9.72 54.64 4.92
CA ARG A 3 -9.06 53.61 4.06
C ARG A 3 -7.89 52.88 4.72
N PHE A 4 -7.57 53.12 5.98
CA PHE A 4 -6.45 52.53 6.71
C PHE A 4 -6.86 51.38 7.66
N PHE A 5 -8.15 51.13 7.87
CA PHE A 5 -8.63 50.10 8.81
C PHE A 5 -8.96 48.73 8.17
N ILE A 6 -8.94 48.62 6.84
CA ILE A 6 -9.32 47.35 6.15
C ILE A 6 -8.11 46.44 5.89
N VAL A 7 -6.89 47.01 5.88
CA VAL A 7 -5.67 46.20 5.59
C VAL A 7 -5.18 45.39 6.79
N LEU A 8 -5.54 45.79 8.03
CA LEU A 8 -5.08 45.10 9.25
C LEU A 8 -5.96 43.93 9.69
N LEU A 9 -7.16 43.74 9.09
CA LEU A 9 -8.05 42.62 9.44
C LEU A 9 -7.86 41.37 8.56
N VAL A 10 -7.18 41.50 7.44
CA VAL A 10 -6.92 40.38 6.52
C VAL A 10 -5.67 39.58 6.89
N CYS A 11 -4.70 40.19 7.60
CA CYS A 11 -3.48 39.50 8.03
C CYS A 11 -3.64 38.67 9.31
N SER A 12 -4.74 38.75 10.04
CA SER A 12 -4.96 38.00 11.29
C SER A 12 -5.73 36.70 11.12
N LEU A 13 -6.21 36.37 9.90
CA LEU A 13 -6.95 35.13 9.62
C LEU A 13 -6.11 34.06 8.88
N CYS A 14 -4.85 34.40 8.53
CA CYS A 14 -3.95 33.41 7.83
C CYS A 14 -2.98 32.65 8.74
N SER A 15 -3.03 32.85 10.06
CA SER A 15 -2.09 32.21 10.99
C SER A 15 -2.64 30.99 11.76
N GLY A 16 -3.72 30.39 11.30
CA GLY A 16 -4.41 29.36 12.09
C GLY A 16 -4.68 28.00 11.43
N PHE A 17 -4.21 27.73 10.20
CA PHE A 17 -4.52 26.43 9.58
C PHE A 17 -3.42 25.98 8.60
N CYS A 18 -2.26 25.58 9.13
CA CYS A 18 -1.21 24.98 8.29
C CYS A 18 -0.38 23.94 9.05
N LEU A 19 -1.01 22.94 9.67
CA LEU A 19 -0.28 21.82 10.31
C LEU A 19 -0.84 20.39 10.11
N PRO A 20 -2.03 20.07 9.55
CA PRO A 20 -2.36 18.67 9.32
C PRO A 20 -1.89 18.11 7.98
N VAL A 21 -1.68 18.94 6.93
CA VAL A 21 -1.41 18.44 5.57
C VAL A 21 -0.07 17.75 5.45
N PHE A 22 1.00 18.26 6.06
CA PHE A 22 2.33 17.63 5.97
C PHE A 22 2.43 16.30 6.74
N ALA A 23 1.77 16.21 7.89
CA ALA A 23 1.79 14.97 8.69
C ALA A 23 0.97 13.84 8.03
N GLU A 24 -0.08 14.16 7.32
CA GLU A 24 -0.94 13.19 6.61
C GLU A 24 -0.25 12.66 5.35
N GLU A 25 0.48 13.49 4.61
CA GLU A 25 1.24 13.08 3.43
C GLU A 25 2.44 12.21 3.81
N GLU A 26 3.20 12.55 4.85
CA GLU A 26 4.32 11.78 5.36
C GLU A 26 3.90 10.40 5.91
N THR A 27 2.77 10.33 6.62
CA THR A 27 2.22 9.03 7.09
C THR A 27 1.72 8.16 5.95
N ASN A 28 1.16 8.75 4.90
CA ASN A 28 0.65 8.03 3.74
C ASN A 28 1.79 7.41 2.91
N ASP A 29 2.90 8.11 2.75
CA ASP A 29 4.12 7.60 2.09
C ASP A 29 4.73 6.43 2.87
N ARG A 30 4.77 6.50 4.20
CA ARG A 30 5.26 5.39 5.03
C ARG A 30 4.46 4.12 4.84
N LEU A 31 3.13 4.19 4.70
CA LEU A 31 2.26 3.04 4.50
C LEU A 31 2.54 2.29 3.19
N LEU A 32 3.13 2.98 2.22
CA LEU A 32 3.55 2.43 0.94
C LEU A 32 4.97 1.84 0.95
N THR A 33 5.64 1.76 2.12
CA THR A 33 6.97 1.12 2.23
C THR A 33 6.94 -0.27 1.60
N LEU A 34 7.71 -0.43 0.52
CA LEU A 34 7.84 -1.70 -0.19
C LEU A 34 8.81 -2.62 0.53
N VAL A 35 8.35 -3.81 0.87
CA VAL A 35 9.17 -4.89 1.41
C VAL A 35 8.90 -6.16 0.60
N ASN A 36 9.94 -6.70 -0.03
CA ASN A 36 9.89 -7.89 -0.86
C ASN A 36 11.31 -8.46 -1.00
N PRO A 37 11.59 -9.53 -1.77
CA PRO A 37 12.93 -10.12 -1.87
C PRO A 37 14.06 -9.16 -2.26
N TRP A 38 13.75 -8.04 -2.87
CA TRP A 38 14.72 -7.03 -3.35
C TRP A 38 14.76 -5.77 -2.49
N ASN A 39 13.78 -5.59 -1.60
CA ASN A 39 13.63 -4.42 -0.73
C ASN A 39 13.50 -4.88 0.71
N THR A 40 14.55 -4.64 1.51
CA THR A 40 14.56 -4.99 2.93
C THR A 40 13.78 -3.99 3.77
N ILE A 41 13.36 -4.42 4.94
CA ILE A 41 12.79 -3.53 5.95
C ILE A 41 13.81 -2.44 6.31
N PRO A 42 13.41 -1.15 6.39
CA PRO A 42 14.29 -0.07 6.84
C PRO A 42 14.92 -0.37 8.21
N GLU A 43 16.18 -0.03 8.40
CA GLU A 43 16.94 -0.35 9.64
C GLU A 43 16.33 0.32 10.89
N ASP A 44 15.72 1.50 10.72
CA ASP A 44 15.07 2.29 11.77
C ASP A 44 13.58 1.95 11.95
N TRP A 45 13.11 0.86 11.32
CA TRP A 45 11.70 0.48 11.39
C TRP A 45 11.29 0.11 12.81
N THR A 46 10.28 0.80 13.31
CA THR A 46 9.67 0.55 14.62
C THR A 46 8.19 0.21 14.49
N VAL A 47 7.70 -0.63 15.39
CA VAL A 47 6.30 -1.05 15.45
C VAL A 47 5.73 -0.79 16.85
N GLU A 48 4.52 -0.23 16.92
CA GLU A 48 3.75 -0.12 18.15
C GLU A 48 2.69 -1.22 18.17
N LEU A 49 2.98 -2.32 18.86
CA LEU A 49 2.18 -3.54 18.77
C LEU A 49 0.96 -3.52 19.68
N ILE A 50 -0.22 -3.77 19.12
CA ILE A 50 -1.48 -4.02 19.82
C ILE A 50 -1.87 -5.49 19.71
N ASN A 51 -2.36 -6.06 20.80
CA ASN A 51 -2.86 -7.45 20.85
C ASN A 51 -4.26 -7.50 20.24
N ILE A 52 -4.47 -8.41 19.29
CA ILE A 52 -5.76 -8.67 18.62
C ILE A 52 -6.40 -9.99 19.05
N GLY A 53 -5.90 -10.62 20.10
CA GLY A 53 -6.38 -11.92 20.59
C GLY A 53 -5.60 -13.10 20.02
N ASN A 54 -5.81 -14.27 20.62
CA ASN A 54 -5.24 -15.56 20.18
C ASN A 54 -3.70 -15.56 19.99
N GLY A 55 -2.98 -14.70 20.73
CA GLY A 55 -1.53 -14.56 20.62
C GLY A 55 -1.05 -13.73 19.45
N HIS A 56 -1.95 -13.15 18.66
CA HIS A 56 -1.64 -12.30 17.52
C HIS A 56 -1.49 -10.84 17.92
N LYS A 57 -0.62 -10.13 17.21
CA LYS A 57 -0.39 -8.69 17.37
C LYS A 57 -0.23 -8.05 16.01
N VAL A 58 -0.65 -6.79 15.90
CA VAL A 58 -0.43 -5.95 14.71
C VAL A 58 0.07 -4.58 15.15
N ASP A 59 0.61 -3.82 14.22
CA ASP A 59 0.93 -2.40 14.48
C ASP A 59 -0.36 -1.61 14.72
N LYS A 60 -0.29 -0.67 15.65
CA LYS A 60 -1.40 0.22 16.03
C LYS A 60 -2.04 0.92 14.84
N THR A 61 -1.24 1.28 13.86
CA THR A 61 -1.68 2.00 12.65
C THR A 61 -2.77 1.27 11.89
N CYS A 62 -2.72 -0.07 11.85
CA CYS A 62 -3.71 -0.88 11.11
C CYS A 62 -4.77 -1.54 12.01
N TYR A 63 -4.69 -1.34 13.33
CA TYR A 63 -5.52 -2.09 14.28
C TYR A 63 -7.02 -1.84 14.08
N ASP A 64 -7.45 -0.59 14.09
CA ASP A 64 -8.89 -0.24 14.01
C ASP A 64 -9.49 -0.70 12.67
N ASP A 65 -8.77 -0.51 11.58
CA ASP A 65 -9.19 -0.93 10.26
C ASP A 65 -9.24 -2.46 10.11
N LEU A 66 -8.28 -3.19 10.71
CA LEU A 66 -8.31 -4.65 10.74
C LEU A 66 -9.53 -5.15 11.50
N MET A 67 -9.78 -4.59 12.69
CA MET A 67 -10.92 -5.02 13.50
C MET A 67 -12.24 -4.73 12.80
N ALA A 68 -12.38 -3.56 12.17
CA ALA A 68 -13.55 -3.21 11.38
C ALA A 68 -13.76 -4.16 10.19
N MET A 69 -12.69 -4.53 9.47
CA MET A 69 -12.75 -5.50 8.36
C MET A 69 -13.23 -6.87 8.82
N LEU A 70 -12.65 -7.39 9.91
CA LEU A 70 -13.03 -8.70 10.45
C LEU A 70 -14.47 -8.70 10.98
N GLU A 71 -14.91 -7.60 11.61
CA GLU A 71 -16.28 -7.46 12.10
C GLU A 71 -17.30 -7.38 10.96
N ALA A 72 -17.02 -6.62 9.92
CA ALA A 72 -17.87 -6.54 8.73
C ALA A 72 -18.02 -7.91 8.04
N CYS A 73 -16.92 -8.63 7.87
CA CYS A 73 -16.94 -9.98 7.32
C CYS A 73 -17.82 -10.92 8.19
N ARG A 74 -17.73 -10.82 9.51
CA ARG A 74 -18.59 -11.60 10.44
C ARG A 74 -20.06 -11.18 10.40
N ALA A 75 -20.33 -9.90 10.22
CA ALA A 75 -21.70 -9.39 10.09
C ALA A 75 -22.41 -9.95 8.85
N ASP A 76 -21.65 -10.30 7.81
CA ASP A 76 -22.16 -11.00 6.63
C ASP A 76 -22.27 -12.53 6.83
N GLY A 77 -22.15 -13.02 8.08
CA GLY A 77 -22.33 -14.43 8.45
C GLY A 77 -21.11 -15.31 8.17
N LEU A 78 -19.94 -14.73 7.96
CA LEU A 78 -18.70 -15.44 7.64
C LEU A 78 -17.78 -15.54 8.87
N SER A 79 -16.80 -16.42 8.82
CA SER A 79 -15.93 -16.72 9.98
C SER A 79 -14.45 -16.53 9.67
N PRO A 80 -13.98 -15.27 9.45
CA PRO A 80 -12.56 -14.99 9.21
C PRO A 80 -11.77 -15.19 10.50
N GLN A 81 -10.62 -15.89 10.41
CA GLN A 81 -9.67 -16.09 11.50
C GLN A 81 -8.27 -15.61 11.11
N VAL A 82 -7.67 -14.78 11.96
CA VAL A 82 -6.24 -14.43 11.82
C VAL A 82 -5.41 -15.67 12.18
N ARG A 83 -4.59 -16.12 11.23
CA ARG A 83 -3.70 -17.29 11.36
C ARG A 83 -2.26 -16.90 11.61
N SER A 84 -1.84 -15.74 11.11
CA SER A 84 -0.53 -15.16 11.35
C SER A 84 -0.65 -13.63 11.31
N SER A 85 0.24 -12.96 12.02
CA SER A 85 0.26 -11.51 12.14
C SER A 85 1.71 -11.02 12.29
N TYR A 86 2.01 -10.04 13.14
CA TYR A 86 3.38 -9.59 13.38
C TYR A 86 4.31 -10.78 13.70
N ARG A 87 5.47 -10.79 13.04
CA ARG A 87 6.54 -11.77 13.27
C ARG A 87 7.83 -11.05 13.64
N THR A 88 8.49 -11.51 14.70
CA THR A 88 9.84 -11.06 15.01
C THR A 88 10.85 -11.59 14.00
N GLN A 89 12.01 -10.95 13.90
CA GLN A 89 13.14 -11.44 13.08
C GLN A 89 13.42 -12.93 13.35
N LYS A 90 13.54 -13.28 14.64
CA LYS A 90 13.79 -14.68 15.06
C LYS A 90 12.71 -15.66 14.58
N THR A 91 11.44 -15.25 14.66
CA THR A 91 10.33 -16.09 14.17
C THR A 91 10.43 -16.28 12.66
N GLN A 92 10.72 -15.23 11.91
CA GLN A 92 10.86 -15.32 10.45
C GLN A 92 12.05 -16.21 10.06
N GLU A 93 13.17 -16.11 10.76
CA GLU A 93 14.34 -16.99 10.57
C GLU A 93 13.98 -18.46 10.77
N GLN A 94 13.23 -18.79 11.82
CA GLN A 94 12.78 -20.15 12.10
C GLN A 94 11.85 -20.68 11.00
N LEU A 95 10.88 -19.87 10.56
CA LEU A 95 9.95 -20.25 9.50
C LEU A 95 10.66 -20.50 8.18
N TYR A 96 11.55 -19.60 7.78
CA TYR A 96 12.33 -19.75 6.56
C TYR A 96 13.23 -20.98 6.62
N ALA A 97 13.99 -21.17 7.71
CA ALA A 97 14.85 -22.34 7.89
C ALA A 97 14.05 -23.66 7.89
N ASN A 98 12.85 -23.67 8.48
CA ASN A 98 11.96 -24.84 8.44
C ASN A 98 11.53 -25.14 7.00
N LYS A 99 11.18 -24.13 6.22
CA LYS A 99 10.77 -24.28 4.84
C LYS A 99 11.93 -24.81 3.97
N VAL A 100 13.14 -24.31 4.17
CA VAL A 100 14.35 -24.82 3.50
C VAL A 100 14.58 -26.29 3.84
N ARG A 101 14.52 -26.67 5.14
CA ARG A 101 14.66 -28.07 5.56
C ARG A 101 13.59 -28.99 4.94
N GLN A 102 12.37 -28.50 4.83
CA GLN A 102 11.28 -29.22 4.17
C GLN A 102 11.62 -29.51 2.70
N TRP A 103 12.09 -28.53 1.94
CA TRP A 103 12.44 -28.74 0.55
C TRP A 103 13.66 -29.66 0.39
N LYS A 104 14.62 -29.59 1.30
CA LYS A 104 15.75 -30.53 1.34
C LYS A 104 15.28 -31.98 1.59
N SER A 105 14.31 -32.19 2.48
CA SER A 105 13.74 -33.50 2.72
C SER A 105 12.99 -34.07 1.52
N TYR A 106 12.61 -33.24 0.56
CA TYR A 106 12.05 -33.64 -0.73
C TYR A 106 13.13 -33.83 -1.81
N GLY A 107 14.40 -33.77 -1.46
CA GLY A 107 15.52 -34.08 -2.34
C GLY A 107 16.11 -32.88 -3.08
N LEU A 108 15.75 -31.66 -2.73
CA LEU A 108 16.37 -30.45 -3.32
C LEU A 108 17.75 -30.22 -2.67
N GLU A 109 18.73 -29.85 -3.48
CA GLU A 109 20.00 -29.32 -3.00
C GLU A 109 19.81 -27.96 -2.26
N GLU A 110 20.74 -27.60 -1.39
CA GLU A 110 20.64 -26.44 -0.48
C GLU A 110 20.23 -25.15 -1.20
N GLU A 111 20.89 -24.82 -2.31
CA GLU A 111 20.61 -23.57 -3.04
C GLU A 111 19.21 -23.58 -3.68
N ALA A 112 18.83 -24.70 -4.29
CA ALA A 112 17.50 -24.88 -4.87
C ALA A 112 16.41 -24.85 -3.80
N ALA A 113 16.66 -25.47 -2.63
CA ALA A 113 15.77 -25.47 -1.50
C ALA A 113 15.56 -24.05 -0.95
N ARG A 114 16.63 -23.24 -0.84
CA ARG A 114 16.56 -21.84 -0.42
C ARG A 114 15.75 -20.98 -1.41
N LYS A 115 16.03 -21.08 -2.68
CA LYS A 115 15.28 -20.36 -3.74
C LYS A 115 13.79 -20.73 -3.68
N LYS A 116 13.47 -22.01 -3.59
CA LYS A 116 12.09 -22.49 -3.51
C LYS A 116 11.40 -22.06 -2.22
N ALA A 117 12.10 -22.08 -1.09
CA ALA A 117 11.57 -21.60 0.19
C ALA A 117 11.25 -20.11 0.14
N ALA A 118 12.10 -19.29 -0.48
CA ALA A 118 11.95 -17.84 -0.58
C ALA A 118 10.69 -17.41 -1.34
N THR A 119 10.17 -18.23 -2.25
CA THR A 119 8.92 -17.91 -2.97
C THR A 119 7.65 -18.19 -2.15
N ILE A 120 7.77 -18.79 -0.95
CA ILE A 120 6.64 -19.18 -0.09
C ILE A 120 6.76 -18.53 1.30
N VAL A 121 7.96 -18.45 1.83
CA VAL A 121 8.27 -17.82 3.11
C VAL A 121 9.35 -16.79 2.84
N ALA A 122 9.02 -15.52 2.96
CA ALA A 122 9.95 -14.43 2.71
C ALA A 122 11.26 -14.62 3.50
N ILE A 123 12.37 -14.24 2.89
CA ILE A 123 13.69 -14.21 3.54
C ILE A 123 13.61 -13.30 4.77
N PRO A 124 14.25 -13.66 5.91
CA PRO A 124 14.28 -12.79 7.08
C PRO A 124 14.76 -11.37 6.75
N GLY A 125 14.02 -10.36 7.19
CA GLY A 125 14.26 -8.96 6.84
C GLY A 125 13.57 -8.49 5.56
N THR A 126 12.83 -9.38 4.86
CA THR A 126 12.02 -9.05 3.67
C THR A 126 10.56 -9.47 3.79
N SER A 127 10.09 -9.71 5.02
CA SER A 127 8.70 -10.13 5.30
C SER A 127 7.86 -8.96 5.79
N GLU A 128 6.73 -8.71 5.14
CA GLU A 128 5.77 -7.67 5.55
C GLU A 128 5.16 -7.92 6.93
N HIS A 129 5.13 -9.16 7.42
CA HIS A 129 4.76 -9.45 8.80
C HIS A 129 5.67 -8.78 9.83
N GLN A 130 6.93 -8.51 9.49
CA GLN A 130 7.85 -7.81 10.37
C GLN A 130 7.61 -6.29 10.40
N LEU A 131 6.85 -5.74 9.45
CA LEU A 131 6.35 -4.36 9.50
C LEU A 131 5.21 -4.19 10.52
N GLY A 132 4.54 -5.29 10.91
CA GLY A 132 3.32 -5.25 11.71
C GLY A 132 2.05 -4.94 10.90
N TRP A 133 2.14 -4.82 9.59
CA TRP A 133 1.06 -4.41 8.68
C TRP A 133 0.56 -5.52 7.78
N ALA A 134 0.98 -6.76 7.98
CA ALA A 134 0.48 -7.91 7.25
C ALA A 134 -0.18 -8.92 8.18
N VAL A 135 -1.27 -9.52 7.69
CA VAL A 135 -2.00 -10.59 8.35
C VAL A 135 -2.32 -11.70 7.36
N ASP A 136 -2.17 -12.94 7.83
CA ASP A 136 -2.71 -14.11 7.14
C ASP A 136 -4.08 -14.43 7.76
N ILE A 137 -5.12 -14.40 6.95
CA ILE A 137 -6.50 -14.66 7.36
C ILE A 137 -6.98 -15.92 6.64
N VAL A 138 -7.63 -16.81 7.38
CA VAL A 138 -8.23 -18.04 6.86
C VAL A 138 -9.73 -18.09 7.17
N ASP A 139 -10.45 -18.93 6.48
CA ASP A 139 -11.81 -19.29 6.87
C ASP A 139 -11.74 -20.32 8.03
N GLU A 140 -12.58 -20.17 9.06
CA GLU A 140 -12.61 -21.06 10.22
C GLU A 140 -12.86 -22.52 9.82
N SER A 141 -13.65 -22.76 8.79
CA SER A 141 -13.94 -24.09 8.27
C SER A 141 -12.78 -24.74 7.54
N TYR A 142 -11.80 -23.97 7.11
CA TYR A 142 -10.61 -24.44 6.39
C TYR A 142 -9.37 -23.64 6.79
N GLN A 143 -8.56 -24.15 7.72
CA GLN A 143 -7.45 -23.42 8.33
C GLN A 143 -6.08 -23.69 7.69
N VAL A 144 -6.02 -24.25 6.50
CA VAL A 144 -4.78 -24.54 5.80
C VAL A 144 -4.40 -23.40 4.87
N LEU A 145 -3.16 -22.89 5.00
CA LEU A 145 -2.61 -21.84 4.13
C LEU A 145 -2.17 -22.44 2.79
N ASN A 146 -3.10 -22.52 1.86
CA ASN A 146 -2.88 -22.91 0.46
C ASN A 146 -3.92 -22.26 -0.46
N GLU A 147 -3.78 -22.43 -1.77
CA GLU A 147 -4.61 -21.76 -2.79
C GLU A 147 -6.13 -22.06 -2.64
N ARG A 148 -6.51 -23.19 -2.03
CA ARG A 148 -7.93 -23.50 -1.78
C ARG A 148 -8.61 -22.52 -0.83
N GLN A 149 -7.85 -21.68 -0.11
CA GLN A 149 -8.43 -20.57 0.65
C GLN A 149 -9.27 -19.67 -0.26
N ALA A 150 -8.85 -19.45 -1.50
CA ALA A 150 -9.58 -18.61 -2.46
C ALA A 150 -11.02 -19.10 -2.74
N GLU A 151 -11.31 -20.37 -2.47
CA GLU A 151 -12.62 -20.99 -2.68
C GLU A 151 -13.53 -20.82 -1.46
N THR A 152 -12.99 -20.40 -0.31
CA THR A 152 -13.77 -20.28 0.93
C THR A 152 -14.59 -18.98 0.94
N PRO A 153 -15.78 -18.97 1.56
CA PRO A 153 -16.63 -17.80 1.59
C PRO A 153 -15.97 -16.57 2.24
N ALA A 154 -15.23 -16.76 3.34
CA ALA A 154 -14.53 -15.65 3.99
C ALA A 154 -13.46 -15.04 3.10
N GLN A 155 -12.70 -15.85 2.35
CA GLN A 155 -11.69 -15.31 1.43
C GLN A 155 -12.30 -14.61 0.22
N GLN A 156 -13.40 -15.11 -0.33
CA GLN A 156 -14.10 -14.44 -1.41
C GLN A 156 -14.57 -13.06 -0.99
N TRP A 157 -15.10 -12.94 0.22
CA TRP A 157 -15.47 -11.65 0.80
C TRP A 157 -14.26 -10.75 1.01
N LEU A 158 -13.20 -11.25 1.61
CA LEU A 158 -11.99 -10.48 1.88
C LEU A 158 -11.32 -9.97 0.58
N MET A 159 -11.22 -10.81 -0.44
CA MET A 159 -10.68 -10.40 -1.75
C MET A 159 -11.53 -9.30 -2.41
N ALA A 160 -12.84 -9.29 -2.19
CA ALA A 160 -13.74 -8.29 -2.74
C ALA A 160 -13.74 -6.97 -1.95
N HIS A 161 -13.57 -7.02 -0.60
CA HIS A 161 -13.86 -5.90 0.29
C HIS A 161 -12.68 -5.40 1.13
N SER A 162 -11.55 -6.13 1.22
CA SER A 162 -10.42 -5.75 2.09
C SER A 162 -9.88 -4.35 1.82
N TRP A 163 -9.92 -3.91 0.56
CA TRP A 163 -9.48 -2.58 0.14
C TRP A 163 -10.30 -1.44 0.77
N GLU A 164 -11.57 -1.67 1.11
CA GLU A 164 -12.42 -0.69 1.80
C GLU A 164 -11.92 -0.38 3.22
N TYR A 165 -11.15 -1.30 3.78
CA TYR A 165 -10.53 -1.24 5.11
C TYR A 165 -9.02 -0.99 5.05
N GLY A 166 -8.49 -0.59 3.89
CA GLY A 166 -7.08 -0.27 3.74
C GLY A 166 -6.15 -1.46 3.52
N PHE A 167 -6.69 -2.66 3.32
CA PHE A 167 -5.91 -3.88 3.07
C PHE A 167 -5.94 -4.30 1.60
N LEU A 168 -4.83 -4.83 1.12
CA LEU A 168 -4.70 -5.39 -0.22
C LEU A 168 -4.53 -6.91 -0.13
N LEU A 169 -5.14 -7.66 -1.05
CA LEU A 169 -4.63 -8.97 -1.41
C LEU A 169 -3.23 -8.79 -2.01
N ARG A 170 -2.22 -9.11 -1.23
CA ARG A 170 -0.84 -8.69 -1.52
C ARG A 170 -0.17 -9.47 -2.65
N TYR A 171 -0.46 -10.75 -2.73
CA TYR A 171 0.16 -11.68 -3.68
C TYR A 171 -0.91 -12.32 -4.57
N PRO A 172 -1.47 -11.55 -5.55
CA PRO A 172 -2.51 -12.05 -6.44
C PRO A 172 -1.95 -13.06 -7.45
N THR A 173 -2.84 -13.75 -8.16
CA THR A 173 -2.47 -14.62 -9.29
C THR A 173 -1.69 -13.84 -10.35
N ASP A 174 -0.80 -14.53 -11.07
CA ASP A 174 -0.01 -14.00 -12.20
C ASP A 174 0.96 -12.85 -11.87
N LYS A 175 1.24 -12.61 -10.58
CA LYS A 175 2.16 -11.56 -10.12
C LYS A 175 3.40 -12.09 -9.40
N SER A 176 3.60 -13.41 -9.33
CA SER A 176 4.72 -14.02 -8.60
C SER A 176 6.09 -13.57 -9.09
N GLU A 177 6.25 -13.33 -10.39
CA GLU A 177 7.50 -12.83 -10.98
C GLU A 177 7.80 -11.36 -10.55
N VAL A 178 6.77 -10.59 -10.25
CA VAL A 178 6.88 -9.19 -9.84
C VAL A 178 7.03 -9.07 -8.33
N THR A 179 6.27 -9.86 -7.56
CA THR A 179 6.26 -9.79 -6.09
C THR A 179 7.35 -10.66 -5.45
N GLY A 180 7.85 -11.68 -6.18
CA GLY A 180 8.77 -12.69 -5.68
C GLY A 180 8.13 -13.78 -4.80
N ILE A 181 6.82 -13.70 -4.55
CA ILE A 181 6.04 -14.64 -3.73
C ILE A 181 4.95 -15.29 -4.59
N ILE A 182 4.65 -16.55 -4.34
CA ILE A 182 3.55 -17.27 -5.01
C ILE A 182 2.20 -16.64 -4.68
N TYR A 183 1.13 -17.06 -5.39
CA TYR A 183 -0.23 -16.69 -5.03
C TYR A 183 -0.57 -17.09 -3.59
N GLU A 184 -0.96 -16.11 -2.78
CA GLU A 184 -1.34 -16.30 -1.38
C GLU A 184 -2.69 -15.62 -1.10
N PRO A 185 -3.83 -16.28 -1.33
CA PRO A 185 -5.15 -15.69 -1.11
C PRO A 185 -5.43 -15.30 0.33
N TRP A 186 -4.63 -15.78 1.27
CA TRP A 186 -4.75 -15.50 2.71
C TRP A 186 -3.99 -14.26 3.18
N HIS A 187 -3.01 -13.74 2.40
CA HIS A 187 -2.09 -12.69 2.83
C HIS A 187 -2.59 -11.30 2.46
N TYR A 188 -2.89 -10.50 3.47
CA TYR A 188 -3.40 -9.13 3.33
C TYR A 188 -2.40 -8.13 3.92
N ARG A 189 -2.05 -7.12 3.12
CA ARG A 189 -1.16 -6.02 3.49
C ARG A 189 -1.94 -4.72 3.68
N TYR A 190 -1.75 -4.08 4.84
CA TYR A 190 -2.27 -2.74 5.11
C TYR A 190 -1.44 -1.66 4.43
N VAL A 191 -2.11 -0.78 3.71
CA VAL A 191 -1.53 0.39 3.01
C VAL A 191 -2.34 1.67 3.24
N GLY A 192 -3.34 1.62 4.13
CA GLY A 192 -4.30 2.70 4.37
C GLY A 192 -5.43 2.73 3.32
N ARG A 193 -6.59 3.25 3.71
CA ARG A 193 -7.83 3.18 2.91
C ARG A 193 -7.68 3.87 1.56
N ASP A 194 -7.09 5.06 1.50
CA ASP A 194 -6.96 5.82 0.27
C ASP A 194 -6.03 5.14 -0.74
N ASN A 195 -4.89 4.60 -0.26
CA ASN A 195 -3.97 3.87 -1.11
C ASN A 195 -4.57 2.55 -1.58
N ALA A 196 -5.21 1.79 -0.68
CA ALA A 196 -5.85 0.53 -1.01
C ALA A 196 -6.91 0.72 -2.11
N LYS A 197 -7.74 1.75 -1.99
CA LYS A 197 -8.75 2.10 -3.01
C LYS A 197 -8.12 2.39 -4.37
N LYS A 198 -7.03 3.18 -4.41
CA LYS A 198 -6.33 3.53 -5.66
C LYS A 198 -5.66 2.31 -6.28
N ILE A 199 -5.01 1.47 -5.46
CA ILE A 199 -4.33 0.26 -5.92
C ILE A 199 -5.35 -0.75 -6.43
N PHE A 200 -6.41 -1.04 -5.69
CA PHE A 200 -7.49 -1.94 -6.10
C PHE A 200 -8.13 -1.49 -7.42
N ALA A 201 -8.51 -0.21 -7.52
CA ALA A 201 -9.09 0.35 -8.75
C ALA A 201 -8.15 0.28 -9.96
N SER A 202 -6.84 0.22 -9.73
CA SER A 202 -5.85 0.13 -10.80
C SER A 202 -5.64 -1.29 -11.33
N GLY A 203 -6.02 -2.32 -10.59
CA GLY A 203 -5.75 -3.73 -10.91
C GLY A 203 -4.27 -4.12 -10.84
N LEU A 204 -3.40 -3.27 -10.25
CA LEU A 204 -1.96 -3.49 -10.14
C LEU A 204 -1.61 -4.10 -8.78
N CYS A 205 -0.51 -4.87 -8.69
CA CYS A 205 0.09 -5.19 -7.41
C CYS A 205 0.86 -3.97 -6.86
N LEU A 206 1.31 -4.04 -5.60
CA LEU A 206 1.96 -2.91 -4.94
C LEU A 206 3.21 -2.43 -5.67
N GLU A 207 4.05 -3.34 -6.16
CA GLU A 207 5.25 -3.03 -6.93
C GLU A 207 4.93 -2.22 -8.21
N GLU A 208 4.01 -2.72 -9.02
CA GLU A 208 3.60 -2.07 -10.27
C GLU A 208 2.95 -0.71 -10.01
N TYR A 209 2.18 -0.60 -8.94
CA TYR A 209 1.56 0.67 -8.54
C TYR A 209 2.62 1.71 -8.18
N LEU A 210 3.61 1.35 -7.34
CA LEU A 210 4.67 2.25 -6.93
C LEU A 210 5.56 2.67 -8.11
N GLU A 211 5.89 1.75 -9.00
CA GLU A 211 6.65 2.07 -10.21
C GLU A 211 5.89 3.07 -11.10
N ARG A 212 4.59 2.86 -11.30
CA ARG A 212 3.74 3.78 -12.05
C ARG A 212 3.66 5.17 -11.41
N GLU A 213 3.52 5.26 -10.09
CA GLU A 213 3.45 6.56 -9.40
C GLU A 213 4.80 7.29 -9.43
N ALA A 214 5.93 6.57 -9.34
CA ALA A 214 7.27 7.15 -9.53
C ALA A 214 7.43 7.74 -10.96
N GLN A 215 7.04 6.99 -11.99
CA GLN A 215 7.08 7.48 -13.38
C GLN A 215 6.18 8.71 -13.58
N ARG A 216 5.01 8.77 -12.95
CA ARG A 216 4.13 9.94 -13.00
C ARG A 216 4.74 11.16 -12.32
N SER A 217 5.41 10.97 -11.18
CA SER A 217 6.11 12.04 -10.47
C SER A 217 7.25 12.60 -11.31
N ASP A 218 8.04 11.74 -11.96
CA ASP A 218 9.13 12.16 -12.85
C ASP A 218 8.60 12.97 -14.05
N ILE A 219 7.54 12.49 -14.69
CA ILE A 219 6.89 13.21 -15.81
C ILE A 219 6.36 14.56 -15.34
N LYS A 220 5.70 14.63 -14.17
CA LYS A 220 5.21 15.88 -13.60
C LYS A 220 6.35 16.87 -13.35
N THR A 221 7.47 16.41 -12.80
CA THR A 221 8.67 17.23 -12.56
C THR A 221 9.28 17.74 -13.85
N ILE A 222 9.39 16.89 -14.88
CA ILE A 222 9.91 17.28 -16.21
C ILE A 222 9.00 18.33 -16.85
N VAL A 223 7.69 18.12 -16.81
CA VAL A 223 6.70 19.06 -17.36
C VAL A 223 6.77 20.40 -16.62
N GLN A 224 6.79 20.40 -15.29
CA GLN A 224 6.91 21.61 -14.48
C GLN A 224 8.20 22.39 -14.80
N THR A 225 9.34 21.69 -14.84
CA THR A 225 10.64 22.30 -15.19
C THR A 225 10.64 22.91 -16.60
N ALA A 226 9.96 22.25 -17.54
CA ALA A 226 9.81 22.77 -18.91
C ALA A 226 8.92 24.02 -18.94
N LEU A 227 7.82 24.02 -18.19
CA LEU A 227 6.89 25.17 -18.07
C LEU A 227 7.55 26.38 -17.43
N ASP A 228 8.37 26.19 -16.38
CA ASP A 228 9.09 27.27 -15.71
C ASP A 228 10.09 27.99 -16.62
N ARG A 229 10.56 27.33 -17.70
CA ARG A 229 11.49 27.87 -18.71
C ARG A 229 10.77 28.58 -19.87
N VAL A 230 9.45 28.42 -19.98
CA VAL A 230 8.66 28.98 -21.10
C VAL A 230 7.93 30.24 -20.62
N PRO A 231 8.05 31.38 -21.34
CA PRO A 231 7.29 32.58 -21.00
C PRO A 231 5.77 32.30 -20.93
N VAL A 232 5.12 32.77 -19.86
CA VAL A 232 3.67 32.54 -19.59
C VAL A 232 2.78 32.83 -20.80
N ASN A 233 3.13 33.85 -21.59
CA ASN A 233 2.38 34.18 -22.82
C ASN A 233 2.47 33.10 -23.90
N THR A 234 3.60 32.36 -23.95
CA THR A 234 3.79 31.24 -24.90
C THR A 234 2.97 30.04 -24.41
N VAL A 235 2.96 29.73 -23.13
CA VAL A 235 2.14 28.68 -22.54
C VAL A 235 0.65 28.93 -22.83
N ARG A 236 0.15 30.16 -22.59
CA ARG A 236 -1.23 30.54 -22.90
C ARG A 236 -1.58 30.43 -24.39
N ARG A 237 -0.60 30.67 -25.27
CA ARG A 237 -0.81 30.57 -26.72
C ARG A 237 -0.89 29.11 -27.15
N ILE A 238 0.01 28.23 -26.64
CA ILE A 238 -0.02 26.80 -26.90
C ILE A 238 -1.33 26.19 -26.37
N PHE A 239 -1.72 26.57 -25.16
CA PHE A 239 -2.97 26.15 -24.54
C PHE A 239 -4.20 26.45 -25.40
N ARG A 240 -4.32 27.69 -25.93
CA ARG A 240 -5.44 28.06 -26.83
C ARG A 240 -5.44 27.30 -28.14
N LEU A 241 -4.30 26.80 -28.61
CA LEU A 241 -4.22 26.00 -29.84
C LEU A 241 -4.62 24.55 -29.60
N LEU A 242 -4.33 24.01 -28.40
CA LEU A 242 -4.62 22.63 -28.03
C LEU A 242 -6.07 22.41 -27.57
N THR A 243 -6.71 23.41 -26.94
CA THR A 243 -8.08 23.31 -26.43
C THR A 243 -9.17 23.42 -27.51
N ARG A 244 -8.81 23.39 -28.76
CA ARG A 244 -9.78 23.45 -29.89
C ARG A 244 -10.39 22.11 -30.25
N GLY A 245 -10.18 21.02 -29.53
CA GLY A 245 -10.83 19.78 -29.94
C GLY A 245 -10.61 18.47 -29.17
N ASP A 246 -9.98 18.43 -28.00
CA ASP A 246 -9.74 17.13 -27.34
C ASP A 246 -9.97 17.16 -25.81
N THR A 247 -10.90 16.31 -25.36
CA THR A 247 -11.30 16.17 -23.94
C THR A 247 -10.18 15.61 -23.03
N LEU A 248 -9.17 14.96 -23.57
CA LEU A 248 -8.02 14.45 -22.80
C LEU A 248 -7.10 15.59 -22.33
N PHE A 249 -6.99 16.66 -23.16
CA PHE A 249 -6.21 17.84 -22.83
C PHE A 249 -6.88 18.75 -21.79
N GLU A 250 -8.21 18.75 -21.68
CA GLU A 250 -8.92 19.55 -20.67
C GLU A 250 -8.62 19.09 -19.25
N SER A 251 -8.40 17.78 -19.03
CA SER A 251 -8.03 17.24 -17.71
C SER A 251 -6.61 17.67 -17.29
N ILE A 252 -5.64 17.61 -18.21
CA ILE A 252 -4.26 18.07 -17.97
C ILE A 252 -4.23 19.60 -17.81
N ALA A 253 -5.03 20.29 -18.59
CA ALA A 253 -5.14 21.74 -18.57
C ALA A 253 -5.79 22.27 -17.30
N GLY A 254 -6.80 21.58 -16.74
CA GLY A 254 -7.42 21.91 -15.45
C GLY A 254 -6.43 21.85 -14.28
N GLN A 255 -5.58 20.81 -14.27
CA GLN A 255 -4.52 20.66 -13.25
C GLN A 255 -3.42 21.72 -13.39
N LEU A 256 -3.07 22.14 -14.61
CA LEU A 256 -2.06 23.19 -14.86
C LEU A 256 -2.57 24.60 -14.53
N MET A 257 -3.88 24.85 -14.62
CA MET A 257 -4.46 26.17 -14.29
C MET A 257 -4.61 26.37 -12.79
N ASP A 258 -4.72 25.34 -11.98
CA ASP A 258 -4.77 25.45 -10.52
C ASP A 258 -3.42 25.83 -9.90
N VAL A 259 -2.30 25.46 -10.56
CA VAL A 259 -0.93 25.81 -10.13
C VAL A 259 -0.55 27.27 -10.47
N THR A 260 -1.32 27.96 -11.31
CA THR A 260 -1.01 29.36 -11.74
C THR A 260 -1.90 30.42 -11.08
N LYS A 261 -2.72 30.06 -10.07
CA LYS A 261 -3.41 31.05 -9.23
C LYS A 261 -2.43 31.66 -8.23
N PRO A 262 -2.38 33.00 -8.13
CA PRO A 262 -1.48 33.71 -7.24
C PRO A 262 -1.81 33.49 -5.77
#